data_b0b2c7cfbabfab0f0a41d2423a59ac66
#
_entry.id   b0b2c7cfbabfab0f0a41d2423a59ac66
#
_cell.length_a   1.000
_cell.length_b   1.000
_cell.length_c   1.000
_cell.angle_alpha   90.00
_cell.angle_beta   90.00
_cell.angle_gamma   90.00
#
_symmetry.space_group_name_H-M   'P 1'
#
loop_
_entity.id
_entity.type
_entity.pdbx_description
1 polymer ?
#
loop_
_entity_poly.entity_id
_entity_poly.type
_entity_poly.pdbx_seq_one_letter_code
_entity_poly.pdbx_strand_id
1 'polypeptide(L)'
;MTNFFERTSKSTRHIFLAIYIGVIAGIISALVKSGFEDLIPPRTIETTPPPIVLLEKLGFHVDSMTYHWMDYTINWGGNGVHILFSIAIAIVYCILNEYFVKTKILHGIVFGIGVSVFAHGLIVPLLGLSGWLWTAGPEALISEFIGTGFWIWSIEAIRQNLRDSLIK
;
A
#
# COMPACT_ATOMS: atom_id res chain seq x y z
N MET A 1 -23.83 -21.31 -2.87
CA MET A 1 -23.29 -19.94 -2.78
C MET A 1 -22.23 -19.92 -1.69
N THR A 2 -20.98 -19.72 -2.03
CA THR A 2 -19.89 -19.67 -1.04
C THR A 2 -20.00 -18.34 -0.26
N ASN A 3 -20.16 -18.44 1.06
CA ASN A 3 -20.32 -17.28 1.93
C ASN A 3 -19.06 -16.41 1.89
N PHE A 4 -19.20 -15.15 1.47
CA PHE A 4 -18.05 -14.22 1.34
C PHE A 4 -17.42 -13.90 2.71
N PHE A 5 -18.19 -14.00 3.79
CA PHE A 5 -17.77 -13.75 5.17
C PHE A 5 -17.44 -15.04 5.95
N GLU A 6 -17.03 -16.09 5.25
CA GLU A 6 -16.57 -17.32 5.90
C GLU A 6 -15.37 -17.01 6.81
N ARG A 7 -15.50 -17.35 8.10
CA ARG A 7 -14.50 -17.05 9.13
C ARG A 7 -13.61 -18.25 9.38
N THR A 8 -12.33 -17.98 9.63
CA THR A 8 -11.37 -18.97 10.12
C THR A 8 -11.72 -19.40 11.55
N SER A 9 -11.26 -20.59 11.96
CA SER A 9 -11.38 -21.05 13.36
C SER A 9 -10.60 -20.11 14.30
N LYS A 10 -11.12 -19.86 15.50
CA LYS A 10 -10.43 -19.04 16.51
C LYS A 10 -9.08 -19.62 16.91
N SER A 11 -8.96 -20.96 16.95
CA SER A 11 -7.72 -21.68 17.34
C SER A 11 -6.59 -21.55 16.32
N THR A 12 -6.88 -21.13 15.08
CA THR A 12 -5.88 -20.98 14.00
C THR A 12 -5.44 -19.54 13.76
N ARG A 13 -5.96 -18.60 14.55
CA ARG A 13 -5.65 -17.16 14.39
C ARG A 13 -4.42 -16.77 15.21
N HIS A 14 -3.47 -16.16 14.54
CA HIS A 14 -2.20 -15.69 15.12
C HIS A 14 -2.04 -14.18 14.91
N ILE A 15 -2.84 -13.37 15.64
CA ILE A 15 -2.94 -11.91 15.43
C ILE A 15 -1.59 -11.20 15.63
N PHE A 16 -0.84 -11.51 16.70
CA PHE A 16 0.48 -10.90 16.92
C PHE A 16 1.47 -11.23 15.81
N LEU A 17 1.42 -12.48 15.31
CA LEU A 17 2.23 -12.89 14.17
C LEU A 17 1.79 -12.15 12.90
N ALA A 18 0.49 -11.97 12.69
CA ALA A 18 -0.03 -11.20 11.55
C ALA A 18 0.45 -9.74 11.57
N ILE A 19 0.49 -9.10 12.75
CA ILE A 19 1.05 -7.75 12.91
C ILE A 19 2.54 -7.74 12.57
N TYR A 20 3.32 -8.66 13.12
CA TYR A 20 4.76 -8.77 12.86
C TYR A 20 5.05 -8.97 11.36
N ILE A 21 4.36 -9.90 10.73
CA ILE A 21 4.47 -10.15 9.28
C ILE A 21 4.03 -8.91 8.49
N GLY A 22 2.96 -8.23 8.91
CA GLY A 22 2.46 -7.02 8.27
C GLY A 22 3.48 -5.89 8.25
N VAL A 23 4.26 -5.72 9.33
CA VAL A 23 5.34 -4.72 9.37
C VAL A 23 6.41 -5.05 8.31
N ILE A 24 6.90 -6.29 8.28
CA ILE A 24 7.93 -6.72 7.31
C ILE A 24 7.41 -6.62 5.89
N ALA A 25 6.23 -7.18 5.64
CA ALA A 25 5.60 -7.16 4.32
C ALA A 25 5.34 -5.73 3.85
N GLY A 26 4.90 -4.84 4.74
CA GLY A 26 4.63 -3.44 4.44
C GLY A 26 5.88 -2.67 4.01
N ILE A 27 7.01 -2.87 4.67
CA ILE A 27 8.28 -2.24 4.29
C ILE A 27 8.72 -2.72 2.91
N ILE A 28 8.77 -4.03 2.69
CA ILE A 28 9.25 -4.60 1.42
C ILE A 28 8.31 -4.23 0.27
N SER A 29 7.01 -4.33 0.48
CA SER A 29 6.02 -4.02 -0.56
C SER A 29 5.94 -2.54 -0.91
N ALA A 30 6.27 -1.63 0.03
CA ALA A 30 6.42 -0.21 -0.28
C ALA A 30 7.51 0.01 -1.34
N LEU A 31 8.65 -0.67 -1.20
CA LEU A 31 9.74 -0.59 -2.19
C LEU A 31 9.33 -1.19 -3.54
N VAL A 32 8.57 -2.30 -3.53
CA VAL A 32 8.01 -2.89 -4.76
C VAL A 32 7.10 -1.90 -5.47
N LYS A 33 6.19 -1.23 -4.73
CA LYS A 33 5.28 -0.23 -5.32
C LYS A 33 6.06 0.96 -5.86
N SER A 34 7.04 1.50 -5.10
CA SER A 34 7.87 2.61 -5.58
C SER A 34 8.63 2.26 -6.86
N GLY A 35 9.26 1.08 -6.92
CA GLY A 35 9.95 0.64 -8.14
C GLY A 35 9.00 0.46 -9.32
N PHE A 36 7.74 0.06 -9.07
CA PHE A 36 6.73 -0.02 -10.12
C PHE A 36 6.30 1.38 -10.61
N GLU A 37 6.13 2.35 -9.70
CA GLU A 37 5.80 3.73 -10.04
C GLU A 37 6.93 4.44 -10.80
N ASP A 38 8.18 4.02 -10.62
CA ASP A 38 9.31 4.49 -11.42
C ASP A 38 9.27 3.94 -12.87
N LEU A 39 8.75 2.72 -13.07
CA LEU A 39 8.59 2.12 -14.40
C LEU A 39 7.36 2.66 -15.15
N ILE A 40 6.25 2.82 -14.44
CA ILE A 40 4.97 3.32 -14.98
C ILE A 40 4.46 4.41 -14.04
N PRO A 41 4.90 5.67 -14.21
CA PRO A 41 4.54 6.75 -13.32
C PRO A 41 3.01 7.00 -13.28
N PRO A 42 2.40 7.09 -12.09
CA PRO A 42 0.97 7.34 -11.95
C PRO A 42 0.60 8.82 -12.13
N ARG A 43 1.60 9.68 -12.28
CA ARG A 43 1.43 11.15 -12.38
C ARG A 43 2.54 11.78 -13.19
N THR A 44 2.33 13.02 -13.66
CA THR A 44 3.37 13.81 -14.33
C THR A 44 4.44 14.25 -13.32
N ILE A 45 5.64 14.57 -13.82
CA ILE A 45 6.79 15.04 -13.02
C ILE A 45 6.46 16.31 -12.23
N GLU A 46 5.55 17.15 -12.74
CA GLU A 46 5.14 18.40 -12.10
C GLU A 46 4.16 18.20 -10.93
N THR A 47 3.59 17.02 -10.81
CA THR A 47 2.59 16.72 -9.77
C THR A 47 3.25 16.28 -8.47
N THR A 48 3.10 17.08 -7.41
CA THR A 48 3.61 16.72 -6.08
C THR A 48 2.94 15.45 -5.55
N PRO A 49 3.71 14.44 -5.11
CA PRO A 49 3.17 13.21 -4.55
C PRO A 49 2.33 13.45 -3.29
N PRO A 50 1.19 12.77 -3.12
CA PRO A 50 0.31 12.93 -1.94
C PRO A 50 0.99 12.83 -0.58
N PRO A 51 2.00 11.97 -0.34
CA PRO A 51 2.74 11.95 0.92
C PRO A 51 3.46 13.26 1.24
N ILE A 52 3.99 13.93 0.22
CA ILE A 52 4.67 15.23 0.39
C ILE A 52 3.61 16.30 0.70
N VAL A 53 2.51 16.36 -0.05
CA VAL A 53 1.40 17.30 0.21
C VAL A 53 0.84 17.11 1.62
N LEU A 54 0.77 15.88 2.12
CA LEU A 54 0.35 15.60 3.49
C LEU A 54 1.28 16.24 4.51
N LEU A 55 2.59 16.07 4.35
CA LEU A 55 3.59 16.66 5.25
C LEU A 55 3.53 18.19 5.25
N GLU A 56 3.38 18.82 4.07
CA GLU A 56 3.20 20.26 3.95
C GLU A 56 1.97 20.77 4.70
N LYS A 57 0.83 20.07 4.55
CA LYS A 57 -0.41 20.40 5.26
C LYS A 57 -0.29 20.23 6.78
N LEU A 58 0.57 19.34 7.24
CA LEU A 58 0.88 19.16 8.65
C LEU A 58 1.91 20.20 9.18
N GLY A 59 2.40 21.10 8.32
CA GLY A 59 3.33 22.17 8.69
C GLY A 59 4.80 21.76 8.66
N PHE A 60 5.14 20.63 8.05
CA PHE A 60 6.54 20.24 7.88
C PHE A 60 7.21 20.98 6.72
N HIS A 61 8.47 21.34 6.89
CA HIS A 61 9.29 21.92 5.83
C HIS A 61 9.88 20.80 4.95
N VAL A 62 9.12 20.38 3.94
CA VAL A 62 9.44 19.23 3.08
C VAL A 62 10.74 19.41 2.29
N ASP A 63 11.12 20.64 1.98
CA ASP A 63 12.39 20.96 1.31
C ASP A 63 13.60 20.56 2.15
N SER A 64 13.49 20.66 3.48
CA SER A 64 14.55 20.22 4.42
C SER A 64 14.59 18.69 4.59
N MET A 65 13.57 17.96 4.11
CA MET A 65 13.46 16.50 4.18
C MET A 65 13.98 15.82 2.91
N THR A 66 15.00 16.41 2.28
CA THR A 66 15.60 15.90 1.06
C THR A 66 17.08 15.58 1.25
N TYR A 67 17.58 14.68 0.41
CA TYR A 67 19.01 14.48 0.21
C TYR A 67 19.30 14.23 -1.26
N HIS A 68 20.54 14.50 -1.66
CA HIS A 68 21.00 14.28 -3.02
C HIS A 68 21.80 12.99 -3.10
N TRP A 69 21.48 12.17 -4.09
CA TRP A 69 22.23 10.98 -4.43
C TRP A 69 22.46 10.96 -5.94
N MET A 70 23.70 11.16 -6.37
CA MET A 70 24.04 11.43 -7.76
C MET A 70 23.18 12.61 -8.29
N ASP A 71 22.46 12.44 -9.38
CA ASP A 71 21.63 13.48 -10.00
C ASP A 71 20.18 13.50 -9.48
N TYR A 72 19.86 12.65 -8.47
CA TYR A 72 18.50 12.55 -7.92
C TYR A 72 18.37 13.32 -6.61
N THR A 73 17.26 14.04 -6.50
CA THR A 73 16.82 14.62 -5.22
C THR A 73 15.75 13.70 -4.64
N ILE A 74 16.03 13.13 -3.49
CA ILE A 74 15.16 12.14 -2.82
C ILE A 74 14.53 12.81 -1.59
N ASN A 75 13.20 12.83 -1.54
CA ASN A 75 12.46 13.28 -0.36
C ASN A 75 12.24 12.11 0.59
N TRP A 76 13.06 12.01 1.65
CA TRP A 76 12.97 10.94 2.64
C TRP A 76 11.70 11.05 3.50
N GLY A 77 11.17 12.27 3.73
CA GLY A 77 9.94 12.48 4.47
C GLY A 77 8.74 11.87 3.73
N GLY A 78 8.58 12.18 2.44
CA GLY A 78 7.53 11.61 1.60
C GLY A 78 7.63 10.08 1.50
N ASN A 79 8.85 9.55 1.31
CA ASN A 79 9.10 8.11 1.29
C ASN A 79 8.75 7.45 2.64
N GLY A 80 9.06 8.12 3.76
CA GLY A 80 8.70 7.66 5.09
C GLY A 80 7.19 7.51 5.28
N VAL A 81 6.42 8.52 4.85
CA VAL A 81 4.94 8.49 4.88
C VAL A 81 4.42 7.34 4.02
N HIS A 82 4.97 7.15 2.82
CA HIS A 82 4.58 6.06 1.92
C HIS A 82 4.83 4.68 2.56
N ILE A 83 6.01 4.48 3.18
CA ILE A 83 6.34 3.24 3.89
C ILE A 83 5.40 3.01 5.07
N LEU A 84 5.12 4.03 5.88
CA LEU A 84 4.21 3.93 7.02
C LEU A 84 2.78 3.57 6.58
N PHE A 85 2.31 4.17 5.50
CA PHE A 85 1.02 3.83 4.90
C PHE A 85 0.99 2.37 4.45
N SER A 86 2.05 1.91 3.76
CA SER A 86 2.17 0.52 3.31
C SER A 86 2.17 -0.46 4.49
N ILE A 87 2.89 -0.15 5.58
CA ILE A 87 2.88 -0.96 6.81
C ILE A 87 1.48 -1.04 7.39
N ALA A 88 0.77 0.08 7.50
CA ALA A 88 -0.59 0.10 8.05
C ALA A 88 -1.54 -0.78 7.23
N ILE A 89 -1.54 -0.66 5.91
CA ILE A 89 -2.36 -1.48 5.01
C ILE A 89 -1.96 -2.96 5.09
N ALA A 90 -0.66 -3.27 5.12
CA ALA A 90 -0.19 -4.65 5.23
C ALA A 90 -0.60 -5.30 6.56
N ILE A 91 -0.54 -4.59 7.68
CA ILE A 91 -1.04 -5.08 8.98
C ILE A 91 -2.54 -5.37 8.90
N VAL A 92 -3.34 -4.43 8.37
CA VAL A 92 -4.78 -4.62 8.18
C VAL A 92 -5.04 -5.84 7.30
N TYR A 93 -4.35 -5.96 6.17
CA TYR A 93 -4.46 -7.11 5.28
C TYR A 93 -4.13 -8.42 5.97
N CYS A 94 -3.00 -8.50 6.68
CA CYS A 94 -2.58 -9.70 7.41
C CYS A 94 -3.58 -10.09 8.50
N ILE A 95 -4.09 -9.11 9.26
CA ILE A 95 -5.12 -9.37 10.29
C ILE A 95 -6.41 -9.87 9.63
N LEU A 96 -6.89 -9.23 8.56
CA LEU A 96 -8.10 -9.66 7.86
C LEU A 96 -7.98 -11.10 7.33
N ASN A 97 -6.78 -11.51 6.89
CA ASN A 97 -6.53 -12.90 6.48
C ASN A 97 -6.62 -13.91 7.63
N GLU A 98 -6.35 -13.49 8.88
CA GLU A 98 -6.57 -14.35 10.06
C GLU A 98 -8.08 -14.52 10.39
N TYR A 99 -8.92 -13.59 9.94
CA TYR A 99 -10.38 -13.66 10.19
C TYR A 99 -11.19 -14.21 9.03
N PHE A 100 -10.82 -13.86 7.79
CA PHE A 100 -11.63 -14.12 6.60
C PHE A 100 -10.82 -14.87 5.55
N VAL A 101 -11.24 -16.08 5.20
CA VAL A 101 -10.57 -16.96 4.23
C VAL A 101 -10.44 -16.29 2.85
N LYS A 102 -11.41 -15.43 2.48
CA LYS A 102 -11.49 -14.84 1.14
C LYS A 102 -10.76 -13.52 0.96
N THR A 103 -10.13 -12.96 2.00
CA THR A 103 -9.31 -11.75 1.86
C THR A 103 -8.21 -11.93 0.81
N LYS A 104 -7.66 -13.14 0.68
CA LYS A 104 -6.59 -13.51 -0.26
C LYS A 104 -7.06 -13.89 -1.67
N ILE A 105 -8.31 -13.60 -2.05
CA ILE A 105 -8.80 -13.87 -3.42
C ILE A 105 -7.88 -13.21 -4.44
N LEU A 106 -7.49 -13.97 -5.46
CA LEU A 106 -6.52 -13.57 -6.48
C LEU A 106 -5.22 -13.02 -5.86
N HIS A 107 -4.69 -13.73 -4.83
CA HIS A 107 -3.49 -13.31 -4.10
C HIS A 107 -3.58 -11.88 -3.54
N GLY A 108 -4.78 -11.48 -3.08
CA GLY A 108 -5.03 -10.18 -2.48
C GLY A 108 -5.33 -9.04 -3.46
N ILE A 109 -5.26 -9.26 -4.78
CA ILE A 109 -5.49 -8.20 -5.78
C ILE A 109 -6.88 -7.56 -5.62
N VAL A 110 -7.92 -8.35 -5.31
CA VAL A 110 -9.27 -7.81 -5.07
C VAL A 110 -9.29 -6.85 -3.88
N PHE A 111 -8.58 -7.19 -2.80
CA PHE A 111 -8.40 -6.28 -1.66
C PHE A 111 -7.63 -5.02 -2.08
N GLY A 112 -6.57 -5.16 -2.89
CA GLY A 112 -5.78 -4.04 -3.42
C GLY A 112 -6.62 -3.06 -4.23
N ILE A 113 -7.46 -3.55 -5.14
CA ILE A 113 -8.39 -2.70 -5.89
C ILE A 113 -9.32 -1.94 -4.94
N GLY A 114 -9.86 -2.61 -3.92
CA GLY A 114 -10.68 -1.97 -2.89
C GLY A 114 -9.92 -0.86 -2.14
N VAL A 115 -8.66 -1.11 -1.77
CA VAL A 115 -7.79 -0.10 -1.12
C VAL A 115 -7.52 1.07 -2.06
N SER A 116 -7.23 0.83 -3.34
CA SER A 116 -6.99 1.89 -4.32
C SER A 116 -8.22 2.78 -4.47
N VAL A 117 -9.39 2.19 -4.69
CA VAL A 117 -10.66 2.95 -4.81
C VAL A 117 -10.97 3.71 -3.52
N PHE A 118 -10.78 3.11 -2.36
CA PHE A 118 -11.08 3.76 -1.09
C PHE A 118 -10.05 4.84 -0.72
N ALA A 119 -8.75 4.51 -0.78
CA ALA A 119 -7.69 5.45 -0.41
C ALA A 119 -7.53 6.55 -1.47
N HIS A 120 -7.22 6.18 -2.72
CA HIS A 120 -6.93 7.14 -3.80
C HIS A 120 -8.19 7.68 -4.47
N GLY A 121 -9.30 6.93 -4.45
CA GLY A 121 -10.58 7.40 -4.99
C GLY A 121 -11.37 8.29 -4.02
N LEU A 122 -11.18 8.15 -2.70
CA LEU A 122 -11.99 8.86 -1.72
C LEU A 122 -11.14 9.62 -0.69
N ILE A 123 -10.31 8.94 0.12
CA ILE A 123 -9.65 9.57 1.28
C ILE A 123 -8.65 10.64 0.85
N VAL A 124 -7.76 10.32 -0.08
CA VAL A 124 -6.69 11.22 -0.54
C VAL A 124 -7.26 12.49 -1.18
N PRO A 125 -8.29 12.42 -2.07
CA PRO A 125 -8.96 13.61 -2.58
C PRO A 125 -9.74 14.40 -1.52
N LEU A 126 -10.45 13.74 -0.61
CA LEU A 126 -11.18 14.42 0.48
C LEU A 126 -10.24 15.22 1.39
N LEU A 127 -9.03 14.74 1.61
CA LEU A 127 -7.98 15.45 2.34
C LEU A 127 -7.30 16.53 1.50
N GLY A 128 -7.67 16.65 0.22
CA GLY A 128 -7.06 17.59 -0.72
C GLY A 128 -5.58 17.30 -0.99
N LEU A 129 -5.20 16.02 -0.98
CA LEU A 129 -3.81 15.58 -1.24
C LEU A 129 -3.58 15.26 -2.72
N SER A 130 -4.64 15.00 -3.49
CA SER A 130 -4.61 14.83 -4.94
C SER A 130 -5.99 15.13 -5.55
N GLY A 131 -6.07 15.12 -6.90
CA GLY A 131 -7.34 15.07 -7.62
C GLY A 131 -8.09 13.75 -7.41
N TRP A 132 -9.35 13.71 -7.84
CA TRP A 132 -10.19 12.51 -7.77
C TRP A 132 -9.69 11.44 -8.74
N LEU A 133 -9.68 10.18 -8.33
CA LEU A 133 -9.20 9.06 -9.13
C LEU A 133 -9.93 8.97 -10.49
N TRP A 134 -11.25 9.20 -10.51
CA TRP A 134 -12.07 9.13 -11.74
C TRP A 134 -11.89 10.33 -12.68
N THR A 135 -11.17 11.37 -12.28
CA THR A 135 -10.76 12.47 -13.17
C THR A 135 -9.36 12.27 -13.74
N ALA A 136 -8.65 11.24 -13.30
CA ALA A 136 -7.33 10.91 -13.79
C ALA A 136 -7.38 10.37 -15.23
N GLY A 137 -6.35 10.62 -16.00
CA GLY A 137 -6.20 10.05 -17.34
C GLY A 137 -6.04 8.52 -17.32
N PRO A 138 -6.26 7.86 -18.47
CA PRO A 138 -6.20 6.40 -18.55
C PRO A 138 -4.82 5.83 -18.14
N GLU A 139 -3.72 6.52 -18.46
CA GLU A 139 -2.37 6.09 -18.06
C GLU A 139 -2.22 6.07 -16.55
N ALA A 140 -2.70 7.10 -15.85
CA ALA A 140 -2.66 7.20 -14.40
C ALA A 140 -3.51 6.10 -13.74
N LEU A 141 -4.69 5.80 -14.29
CA LEU A 141 -5.54 4.71 -13.81
C LEU A 141 -4.89 3.34 -13.99
N ILE A 142 -4.28 3.09 -15.16
CA ILE A 142 -3.55 1.85 -15.44
C ILE A 142 -2.40 1.69 -14.46
N SER A 143 -1.57 2.73 -14.28
CA SER A 143 -0.47 2.73 -13.32
C SER A 143 -0.94 2.45 -11.91
N GLU A 144 -2.00 3.14 -11.45
CA GLU A 144 -2.54 2.98 -10.10
C GLU A 144 -3.03 1.55 -9.86
N PHE A 145 -3.88 0.99 -10.73
CA PHE A 145 -4.46 -0.34 -10.51
C PHE A 145 -3.42 -1.47 -10.66
N ILE A 146 -2.53 -1.39 -11.64
CA ILE A 146 -1.48 -2.39 -11.81
C ILE A 146 -0.47 -2.28 -10.66
N GLY A 147 0.00 -1.07 -10.34
CA GLY A 147 0.94 -0.84 -9.23
C GLY A 147 0.39 -1.29 -7.89
N THR A 148 -0.89 -1.00 -7.61
CA THR A 148 -1.57 -1.47 -6.39
C THR A 148 -1.77 -2.98 -6.40
N GLY A 149 -2.04 -3.58 -7.56
CA GLY A 149 -2.12 -5.04 -7.71
C GLY A 149 -0.79 -5.72 -7.34
N PHE A 150 0.33 -5.26 -7.87
CA PHE A 150 1.67 -5.77 -7.54
C PHE A 150 2.04 -5.52 -6.07
N TRP A 151 1.69 -4.36 -5.55
CA TRP A 151 1.91 -4.01 -4.16
C TRP A 151 1.24 -5.01 -3.21
N ILE A 152 -0.07 -5.25 -3.34
CA ILE A 152 -0.80 -6.18 -2.47
C ILE A 152 -0.40 -7.64 -2.75
N TRP A 153 -0.16 -8.00 -4.01
CA TRP A 153 0.38 -9.31 -4.35
C TRP A 153 1.70 -9.60 -3.62
N SER A 154 2.61 -8.63 -3.54
CA SER A 154 3.88 -8.78 -2.82
C SER A 154 3.66 -8.92 -1.30
N ILE A 155 2.70 -8.19 -0.71
CA ILE A 155 2.30 -8.37 0.70
C ILE A 155 1.85 -9.81 0.94
N GLU A 156 0.97 -10.35 0.07
CA GLU A 156 0.45 -11.71 0.21
C GLU A 156 1.55 -12.76 0.04
N ALA A 157 2.44 -12.60 -0.92
CA ALA A 157 3.55 -13.51 -1.14
C ALA A 157 4.47 -13.59 0.09
N ILE A 158 4.82 -12.44 0.69
CA ILE A 158 5.62 -12.38 1.90
C ILE A 158 4.85 -12.98 3.09
N ARG A 159 3.56 -12.62 3.22
CA ARG A 159 2.70 -13.14 4.30
C ARG A 159 2.63 -14.66 4.28
N GLN A 160 2.37 -15.28 3.13
CA GLN A 160 2.31 -16.73 3.00
C GLN A 160 3.64 -17.38 3.40
N ASN A 161 4.74 -16.94 2.81
CA ASN A 161 6.06 -17.52 3.08
C ASN A 161 6.47 -17.42 4.55
N LEU A 162 6.29 -16.25 5.17
CA LEU A 162 6.65 -16.07 6.59
C LEU A 162 5.70 -16.83 7.51
N ARG A 163 4.39 -16.81 7.25
CA ARG A 163 3.41 -17.54 8.06
C ARG A 163 3.67 -19.04 8.04
N ASP A 164 3.89 -19.63 6.86
CA ASP A 164 4.15 -21.05 6.70
C ASP A 164 5.49 -21.49 7.32
N SER A 165 6.45 -20.58 7.39
CA SER A 165 7.76 -20.83 8.02
C SER A 165 7.70 -20.75 9.55
N LEU A 166 6.84 -19.88 10.10
CA LEU A 166 6.80 -19.59 11.55
C LEU A 166 5.72 -20.37 12.30
N ILE A 167 4.72 -20.90 11.60
CA ILE A 167 3.70 -21.80 12.15
C ILE A 167 3.98 -23.19 11.60
N LYS A 168 4.82 -23.94 12.28
CA LYS A 168 5.07 -25.36 12.03
C LYS A 168 4.35 -26.21 13.06
#